data_94cbccc02f412c94f5478181c2764837
#
_entry.id   94cbccc02f412c94f5478181c2764837
#
_cell.length_a   1.000
_cell.length_b   1.000
_cell.length_c   1.000
_cell.angle_alpha   90.00
_cell.angle_beta   90.00
_cell.angle_gamma   90.00
#
_symmetry.space_group_name_H-M   'P 1'
#
loop_
_entity.id
_entity.type
_entity.pdbx_description
1 polymer ?
#
loop_
_entity_poly.entity_id
_entity_poly.type
_entity_poly.pdbx_seq_one_letter_code
_entity_poly.pdbx_strand_id
1 'polypeptide(L)'
;NVGKSTLFNAITSTKNAEAANYPFCTIEPNSGIVAVPDKRLDKLAEIWQTNKKTPAIVEFVDIAGLVKGASQGAGLGNKFLGHIRECDAIVHVVRCFDDDNIIHVVEDVTKAEAVDPIADIDAIDYELILSDLEVVQNRAGRMAKAAKSGNNKGAAAEAAWLQQLAAHLESGKPARSFDFDENDAEQQTVLHEMGLLSAKPVLYACNVGEDDLMEGIENNKYVPLVAARAKEEDARYIPICAKTEEDIADYSPEEKKAFLAEMG
;
A
#
# COMPACT_ATOMS: atom_id res chain seq x y z
N ASN A 1 -4.21 11.71 10.45
CA ASN A 1 -3.13 11.44 11.44
C ASN A 1 -3.13 9.97 11.89
N VAL A 2 -2.82 9.06 10.94
CA VAL A 2 -2.78 7.59 11.17
C VAL A 2 -1.39 7.07 11.52
N GLY A 3 -0.35 7.93 11.64
CA GLY A 3 1.03 7.53 11.92
C GLY A 3 1.87 7.18 10.68
N LYS A 4 1.42 7.51 9.47
CA LYS A 4 2.10 7.16 8.21
C LYS A 4 3.54 7.68 8.15
N SER A 5 3.77 8.96 8.37
CA SER A 5 5.12 9.56 8.30
C SER A 5 6.01 9.12 9.46
N THR A 6 5.43 8.86 10.64
CA THR A 6 6.12 8.25 11.79
C THR A 6 6.65 6.87 11.41
N LEU A 7 5.79 6.02 10.83
CA LEU A 7 6.19 4.69 10.35
C LEU A 7 7.24 4.76 9.22
N PHE A 8 7.07 5.67 8.27
CA PHE A 8 8.04 5.90 7.21
C PHE A 8 9.41 6.27 7.77
N ASN A 9 9.46 7.22 8.71
CA ASN A 9 10.69 7.63 9.37
C ASN A 9 11.34 6.47 10.14
N ALA A 10 10.55 5.71 10.90
CA ALA A 10 11.05 4.54 11.63
C ALA A 10 11.69 3.50 10.71
N ILE A 11 11.06 3.21 9.57
CA ILE A 11 11.58 2.22 8.61
C ILE A 11 12.84 2.74 7.89
N THR A 12 12.90 4.03 7.58
CA THR A 12 13.95 4.59 6.71
C THR A 12 15.14 5.21 7.48
N SER A 13 14.94 5.70 8.71
CA SER A 13 15.99 6.41 9.47
C SER A 13 17.18 5.52 9.87
N THR A 14 16.94 4.27 10.19
CA THR A 14 17.98 3.32 10.64
C THR A 14 18.95 2.88 9.53
N LYS A 15 18.66 3.12 8.26
CA LYS A 15 19.37 2.51 7.13
C LYS A 15 19.82 3.47 6.03
N ASN A 16 19.56 4.76 6.16
CA ASN A 16 20.02 5.76 5.18
C ASN A 16 21.54 5.81 5.04
N ALA A 17 22.30 5.49 6.10
CA ALA A 17 23.75 5.42 6.05
C ALA A 17 24.29 4.23 5.23
N GLU A 18 23.54 3.10 5.20
CA GLU A 18 23.88 1.93 4.39
C GLU A 18 23.37 2.06 2.94
N ALA A 19 22.21 2.70 2.75
CA ALA A 19 21.58 2.90 1.45
C ALA A 19 22.43 3.76 0.50
N ALA A 20 23.19 4.73 1.03
CA ALA A 20 24.10 5.57 0.25
C ALA A 20 25.20 4.77 -0.48
N ASN A 21 25.43 3.51 -0.12
CA ASN A 21 26.42 2.64 -0.73
C ASN A 21 25.88 1.76 -1.88
N TYR A 22 24.56 1.81 -2.17
CA TYR A 22 23.99 1.05 -3.29
C TYR A 22 24.16 1.81 -4.61
N PRO A 23 24.77 1.21 -5.65
CA PRO A 23 24.88 1.84 -6.96
C PRO A 23 23.48 2.02 -7.57
N PHE A 24 23.27 3.18 -8.19
CA PHE A 24 22.03 3.58 -8.90
C PHE A 24 20.83 4.04 -8.05
N CYS A 25 21.02 4.32 -6.76
CA CYS A 25 19.96 4.90 -5.94
C CYS A 25 19.99 6.43 -6.04
N THR A 26 18.96 7.03 -6.61
CA THR A 26 18.71 8.47 -6.54
C THR A 26 17.82 8.71 -5.34
N ILE A 27 18.25 9.53 -4.37
CA ILE A 27 17.43 9.88 -3.21
C ILE A 27 16.49 11.00 -3.65
N GLU A 28 15.23 10.66 -3.84
CA GLU A 28 14.16 11.65 -4.05
C GLU A 28 13.57 12.12 -2.71
N PRO A 29 13.08 13.38 -2.63
CA PRO A 29 12.37 13.83 -1.43
C PRO A 29 11.18 12.90 -1.15
N ASN A 30 11.06 12.43 0.09
CA ASN A 30 10.04 11.50 0.55
C ASN A 30 10.16 10.05 0.05
N SER A 31 11.33 9.61 -0.42
CA SER A 31 11.62 8.18 -0.62
C SER A 31 12.73 7.68 0.31
N GLY A 32 12.66 6.41 0.66
CA GLY A 32 13.66 5.75 1.51
C GLY A 32 13.91 4.32 1.08
N ILE A 33 15.20 3.96 0.91
CA ILE A 33 15.60 2.62 0.48
C ILE A 33 15.98 1.80 1.69
N VAL A 34 15.41 0.60 1.79
CA VAL A 34 15.63 -0.33 2.90
C VAL A 34 16.11 -1.67 2.36
N ALA A 35 17.21 -2.17 2.93
CA ALA A 35 17.69 -3.51 2.62
C ALA A 35 16.79 -4.57 3.26
N VAL A 36 16.44 -5.61 2.50
CA VAL A 36 15.67 -6.74 3.01
C VAL A 36 16.59 -7.69 3.77
N PRO A 37 16.39 -7.91 5.09
CA PRO A 37 17.17 -8.87 5.85
C PRO A 37 16.91 -10.29 5.33
N ASP A 38 17.97 -11.02 4.95
CA ASP A 38 17.86 -12.40 4.50
C ASP A 38 18.96 -13.27 5.09
N LYS A 39 18.60 -14.11 6.06
CA LYS A 39 19.52 -15.05 6.71
C LYS A 39 20.15 -16.05 5.73
N ARG A 40 19.51 -16.32 4.60
CA ARG A 40 20.05 -17.19 3.55
C ARG A 40 21.25 -16.55 2.88
N LEU A 41 21.23 -15.24 2.69
CA LEU A 41 22.34 -14.47 2.13
C LEU A 41 23.56 -14.51 3.08
N ASP A 42 23.33 -14.38 4.38
CA ASP A 42 24.38 -14.50 5.39
C ASP A 42 25.04 -15.89 5.34
N LYS A 43 24.21 -16.95 5.26
CA LYS A 43 24.70 -18.32 5.17
C LYS A 43 25.49 -18.61 3.89
N LEU A 44 25.02 -18.07 2.76
CA LEU A 44 25.75 -18.19 1.50
C LEU A 44 27.11 -17.47 1.56
N ALA A 45 27.15 -16.28 2.17
CA ALA A 45 28.39 -15.54 2.34
C ALA A 45 29.43 -16.32 3.19
N GLU A 46 28.98 -16.99 4.24
CA GLU A 46 29.82 -17.87 5.03
C GLU A 46 30.40 -19.04 4.20
N ILE A 47 29.54 -19.73 3.43
CA ILE A 47 29.95 -20.86 2.61
C ILE A 47 30.98 -20.44 1.56
N TRP A 48 30.77 -19.31 0.91
CA TRP A 48 31.66 -18.79 -0.14
C TRP A 48 32.81 -17.94 0.40
N GLN A 49 32.91 -17.80 1.74
CA GLN A 49 33.91 -16.97 2.40
C GLN A 49 34.07 -15.58 1.80
N THR A 50 32.96 -14.92 1.50
CA THR A 50 32.91 -13.58 0.91
C THR A 50 32.38 -12.56 1.92
N ASN A 51 33.01 -11.37 1.94
CA ASN A 51 32.53 -10.24 2.71
C ASN A 51 31.55 -9.34 1.91
N LYS A 52 31.42 -9.59 0.59
CA LYS A 52 30.53 -8.82 -0.26
C LYS A 52 29.15 -9.47 -0.28
N LYS A 53 28.20 -8.80 0.33
CA LYS A 53 26.77 -9.16 0.33
C LYS A 53 25.98 -8.07 -0.38
N THR A 54 25.08 -8.44 -1.26
CA THR A 54 24.16 -7.50 -1.93
C THR A 54 22.73 -7.97 -1.65
N PRO A 55 22.06 -7.44 -0.63
CA PRO A 55 20.68 -7.80 -0.32
C PRO A 55 19.72 -7.25 -1.39
N ALA A 56 18.51 -7.79 -1.44
CA ALA A 56 17.41 -7.14 -2.11
C ALA A 56 17.06 -5.83 -1.37
N ILE A 57 16.54 -4.87 -2.11
CA ILE A 57 16.13 -3.58 -1.57
C ILE A 57 14.64 -3.34 -1.84
N VAL A 58 13.99 -2.60 -0.95
CA VAL A 58 12.64 -2.06 -1.12
C VAL A 58 12.74 -0.55 -0.99
N GLU A 59 12.19 0.17 -1.95
CA GLU A 59 12.03 1.61 -1.87
C GLU A 59 10.65 1.93 -1.32
N PHE A 60 10.62 2.64 -0.20
CA PHE A 60 9.40 3.19 0.38
C PHE A 60 9.24 4.63 -0.08
N VAL A 61 8.02 4.99 -0.49
CA VAL A 61 7.68 6.37 -0.88
C VAL A 61 6.60 6.88 0.07
N ASP A 62 6.90 7.94 0.83
CA ASP A 62 5.90 8.61 1.67
C ASP A 62 5.00 9.48 0.80
N ILE A 63 3.83 8.97 0.47
CA ILE A 63 2.84 9.68 -0.32
C ILE A 63 1.92 10.45 0.64
N ALA A 64 1.79 11.76 0.45
CA ALA A 64 0.91 12.61 1.27
C ALA A 64 -0.50 12.02 1.36
N GLY A 65 -1.15 12.11 2.53
CA GLY A 65 -2.44 11.45 2.77
C GLY A 65 -3.50 11.80 1.74
N LEU A 66 -4.22 10.80 1.26
CA LEU A 66 -5.34 10.97 0.34
C LEU A 66 -6.43 11.77 1.05
N VAL A 67 -6.88 12.84 0.42
CA VAL A 67 -8.04 13.60 0.88
C VAL A 67 -9.23 13.16 0.04
N LYS A 68 -10.37 12.92 0.66
CA LYS A 68 -11.64 12.59 -0.01
C LYS A 68 -11.91 13.58 -1.15
N GLY A 69 -12.24 13.06 -2.33
CA GLY A 69 -12.41 13.88 -3.54
C GLY A 69 -11.14 14.11 -4.36
N ALA A 70 -10.05 13.40 -4.06
CA ALA A 70 -8.78 13.53 -4.80
C ALA A 70 -8.90 13.14 -6.27
N SER A 71 -9.76 12.18 -6.60
CA SER A 71 -10.06 11.75 -7.98
C SER A 71 -10.84 12.79 -8.78
N GLN A 72 -11.61 13.67 -8.11
CA GLN A 72 -12.44 14.71 -8.75
C GLN A 72 -11.78 16.09 -8.79
N GLY A 73 -10.64 16.28 -8.09
CA GLY A 73 -9.95 17.56 -7.97
C GLY A 73 -8.90 17.80 -9.04
N ALA A 74 -8.99 18.97 -9.73
CA ALA A 74 -7.94 19.40 -10.64
C ALA A 74 -6.64 19.72 -9.87
N GLY A 75 -5.58 18.95 -10.07
CA GLY A 75 -4.21 19.32 -9.72
C GLY A 75 -3.54 18.44 -8.66
N LEU A 76 -3.81 18.58 -7.38
CA LEU A 76 -3.08 17.86 -6.30
C LEU A 76 -3.47 16.39 -6.23
N GLY A 77 -4.74 16.03 -6.40
CA GLY A 77 -5.20 14.64 -6.38
C GLY A 77 -4.61 13.79 -7.51
N ASN A 78 -4.54 14.35 -8.71
CA ASN A 78 -3.94 13.64 -9.86
C ASN A 78 -2.43 13.38 -9.71
N LYS A 79 -1.69 14.28 -9.06
CA LYS A 79 -0.28 14.05 -8.73
C LYS A 79 -0.11 12.92 -7.74
N PHE A 80 -0.94 12.89 -6.71
CA PHE A 80 -0.95 11.84 -5.71
C PHE A 80 -1.22 10.45 -6.32
N LEU A 81 -2.28 10.33 -7.14
CA LEU A 81 -2.58 9.07 -7.85
C LEU A 81 -1.47 8.68 -8.83
N GLY A 82 -0.74 9.66 -9.40
CA GLY A 82 0.44 9.45 -10.22
C GLY A 82 1.56 8.73 -9.45
N HIS A 83 1.89 9.19 -8.24
CA HIS A 83 2.91 8.54 -7.41
C HIS A 83 2.53 7.09 -7.02
N ILE A 84 1.25 6.85 -6.67
CA ILE A 84 0.80 5.46 -6.44
C ILE A 84 0.98 4.62 -7.70
N ARG A 85 0.73 5.16 -8.89
CA ARG A 85 0.84 4.42 -10.15
C ARG A 85 2.25 3.92 -10.41
N GLU A 86 3.27 4.64 -9.98
CA GLU A 86 4.68 4.29 -10.11
C GLU A 86 5.14 3.20 -9.11
N CYS A 87 4.39 2.96 -8.03
CA CYS A 87 4.71 1.93 -7.04
C CYS A 87 4.21 0.54 -7.47
N ASP A 88 4.92 -0.52 -7.03
CA ASP A 88 4.53 -1.92 -7.29
C ASP A 88 3.47 -2.44 -6.32
N ALA A 89 3.44 -1.91 -5.09
CA ALA A 89 2.53 -2.31 -4.02
C ALA A 89 2.18 -1.13 -3.12
N ILE A 90 1.14 -1.29 -2.31
CA ILE A 90 0.64 -0.27 -1.38
C ILE A 90 0.78 -0.79 0.05
N VAL A 91 1.41 -0.01 0.93
CA VAL A 91 1.31 -0.18 2.38
C VAL A 91 0.25 0.80 2.88
N HIS A 92 -0.91 0.28 3.24
CA HIS A 92 -2.01 1.08 3.75
C HIS A 92 -1.93 1.14 5.27
N VAL A 93 -1.50 2.28 5.81
CA VAL A 93 -1.42 2.50 7.26
C VAL A 93 -2.82 2.83 7.78
N VAL A 94 -3.33 1.97 8.64
CA VAL A 94 -4.69 2.05 9.20
C VAL A 94 -4.62 2.36 10.69
N ARG A 95 -5.40 3.33 11.15
CA ARG A 95 -5.46 3.68 12.57
C ARG A 95 -6.26 2.62 13.32
N CYS A 96 -5.61 1.95 14.26
CA CYS A 96 -6.18 0.92 15.12
C CYS A 96 -5.98 1.23 16.61
N PHE A 97 -5.98 2.50 17.01
CA PHE A 97 -5.84 2.97 18.37
C PHE A 97 -6.75 4.17 18.65
N ASP A 98 -7.16 4.32 19.90
CA ASP A 98 -7.88 5.50 20.37
C ASP A 98 -6.88 6.55 20.87
N ASP A 99 -7.08 7.82 20.52
CA ASP A 99 -6.34 8.96 21.08
C ASP A 99 -7.23 10.20 21.00
N ASP A 100 -7.61 10.72 22.14
CA ASP A 100 -8.48 11.89 22.27
C ASP A 100 -7.84 13.19 21.75
N ASN A 101 -6.51 13.22 21.60
CA ASN A 101 -5.78 14.38 21.08
C ASN A 101 -5.68 14.40 19.54
N ILE A 102 -6.01 13.29 18.88
CA ILE A 102 -5.95 13.18 17.43
C ILE A 102 -7.34 13.39 16.85
N ILE A 103 -7.56 14.57 16.27
CA ILE A 103 -8.83 14.91 15.61
C ILE A 103 -8.96 14.07 14.34
N HIS A 104 -10.03 13.29 14.24
CA HIS A 104 -10.49 12.74 12.97
C HIS A 104 -10.92 13.92 12.07
N VAL A 105 -10.36 14.00 10.86
CA VAL A 105 -10.80 15.00 9.88
C VAL A 105 -12.07 14.47 9.24
N VAL A 106 -13.22 14.81 9.84
CA VAL A 106 -14.55 14.54 9.27
C VAL A 106 -15.12 15.86 8.75
N GLU A 107 -15.93 15.79 7.70
CA GLU A 107 -16.61 16.97 7.12
C GLU A 107 -17.52 17.71 8.11
N ASP A 108 -17.90 17.05 9.21
CA ASP A 108 -18.76 17.65 10.24
C ASP A 108 -18.04 17.69 11.60
N VAL A 109 -17.49 18.85 11.94
CA VAL A 109 -16.66 19.13 13.14
C VAL A 109 -17.43 18.95 14.47
N THR A 110 -18.70 18.58 14.42
CA THR A 110 -19.59 18.50 15.59
C THR A 110 -19.67 17.14 16.26
N LYS A 111 -19.05 16.10 15.67
CA LYS A 111 -18.98 14.74 16.25
C LYS A 111 -17.54 14.25 16.25
N ALA A 112 -17.00 14.01 17.45
CA ALA A 112 -15.86 13.12 17.61
C ALA A 112 -16.33 11.73 17.16
N GLU A 113 -16.14 11.38 15.89
CA GLU A 113 -16.49 10.03 15.41
C GLU A 113 -15.48 9.05 15.99
N ALA A 114 -16.02 7.91 16.43
CA ALA A 114 -15.22 6.77 16.87
C ALA A 114 -14.28 6.34 15.73
N VAL A 115 -13.11 5.82 16.07
CA VAL A 115 -12.19 5.23 15.10
C VAL A 115 -12.90 4.10 14.34
N ASP A 116 -12.95 4.20 13.01
CA ASP A 116 -13.51 3.16 12.13
C ASP A 116 -12.51 2.83 11.04
N PRO A 117 -11.65 1.81 11.26
CA PRO A 117 -10.63 1.43 10.31
C PRO A 117 -11.21 0.93 8.97
N ILE A 118 -12.41 0.37 8.96
CA ILE A 118 -13.03 -0.12 7.74
C ILE A 118 -13.53 1.03 6.88
N ALA A 119 -14.18 2.02 7.49
CA ALA A 119 -14.60 3.22 6.77
C ALA A 119 -13.40 3.99 6.19
N ASP A 120 -12.27 4.04 6.92
CA ASP A 120 -11.02 4.64 6.43
C ASP A 120 -10.45 3.88 5.22
N ILE A 121 -10.45 2.54 5.26
CA ILE A 121 -10.02 1.70 4.13
C ILE A 121 -10.94 1.93 2.93
N ASP A 122 -12.26 1.86 3.13
CA ASP A 122 -13.24 2.02 2.06
C ASP A 122 -13.14 3.39 1.39
N ALA A 123 -12.86 4.45 2.16
CA ALA A 123 -12.69 5.80 1.61
C ALA A 123 -11.49 5.88 0.64
N ILE A 124 -10.37 5.24 0.98
CA ILE A 124 -9.18 5.20 0.12
C ILE A 124 -9.43 4.31 -1.10
N ASP A 125 -9.96 3.11 -0.90
CA ASP A 125 -10.26 2.18 -1.99
C ASP A 125 -11.22 2.82 -3.00
N TYR A 126 -12.23 3.57 -2.53
CA TYR A 126 -13.17 4.28 -3.39
C TYR A 126 -12.48 5.27 -4.32
N GLU A 127 -11.53 6.06 -3.84
CA GLU A 127 -10.77 7.01 -4.66
C GLU A 127 -9.90 6.29 -5.72
N LEU A 128 -9.27 5.17 -5.35
CA LEU A 128 -8.49 4.36 -6.29
C LEU A 128 -9.40 3.75 -7.36
N ILE A 129 -10.55 3.20 -6.97
CA ILE A 129 -11.54 2.61 -7.86
C ILE A 129 -12.09 3.64 -8.84
N LEU A 130 -12.43 4.84 -8.39
CA LEU A 130 -12.92 5.90 -9.28
C LEU A 130 -11.88 6.29 -10.34
N SER A 131 -10.60 6.40 -9.95
CA SER A 131 -9.53 6.67 -10.90
C SER A 131 -9.39 5.55 -11.94
N ASP A 132 -9.46 4.29 -11.50
CA ASP A 132 -9.35 3.14 -12.38
C ASP A 132 -10.55 3.01 -13.32
N LEU A 133 -11.75 3.29 -12.81
CA LEU A 133 -12.98 3.26 -13.61
C LEU A 133 -12.89 4.19 -14.80
N GLU A 134 -12.38 5.41 -14.63
CA GLU A 134 -12.16 6.35 -15.73
C GLU A 134 -11.20 5.78 -16.80
N VAL A 135 -10.08 5.19 -16.36
CA VAL A 135 -9.08 4.57 -17.26
C VAL A 135 -9.69 3.42 -18.04
N VAL A 136 -10.41 2.53 -17.36
CA VAL A 136 -11.03 1.32 -17.94
C VAL A 136 -12.15 1.71 -18.92
N GLN A 137 -13.04 2.64 -18.56
CA GLN A 137 -14.13 3.09 -19.44
C GLN A 137 -13.59 3.79 -20.69
N ASN A 138 -12.56 4.62 -20.56
CA ASN A 138 -11.93 5.30 -21.69
C ASN A 138 -11.29 4.27 -22.66
N ARG A 139 -10.62 3.22 -22.15
CA ARG A 139 -10.04 2.17 -22.97
C ARG A 139 -11.11 1.30 -23.62
N ALA A 140 -12.12 0.87 -22.86
CA ALA A 140 -13.26 0.11 -23.39
C ALA A 140 -13.96 0.83 -24.51
N GLY A 141 -14.20 2.15 -24.38
CA GLY A 141 -14.80 2.98 -25.42
C GLY A 141 -13.96 3.07 -26.70
N ARG A 142 -12.62 3.15 -26.57
CA ARG A 142 -11.70 3.12 -27.73
C ARG A 142 -11.73 1.76 -28.44
N MET A 143 -11.68 0.65 -27.68
CA MET A 143 -11.71 -0.69 -28.24
C MET A 143 -13.04 -1.02 -28.90
N ALA A 144 -14.18 -0.59 -28.33
CA ALA A 144 -15.48 -0.75 -28.95
C ALA A 144 -15.61 0.00 -30.31
N LYS A 145 -14.98 1.17 -30.44
CA LYS A 145 -14.90 1.89 -31.73
C LYS A 145 -13.99 1.17 -32.73
N ALA A 146 -12.84 0.68 -32.30
CA ALA A 146 -11.90 -0.08 -33.14
C ALA A 146 -12.52 -1.39 -33.65
N ALA A 147 -13.28 -2.10 -32.80
CA ALA A 147 -14.01 -3.30 -33.18
C ALA A 147 -15.03 -3.04 -34.31
N LYS A 148 -15.76 -1.91 -34.23
CA LYS A 148 -16.73 -1.52 -35.27
C LYS A 148 -16.08 -1.16 -36.60
N SER A 149 -14.84 -0.66 -36.59
CA SER A 149 -14.10 -0.31 -37.82
C SER A 149 -13.45 -1.51 -38.52
N GLY A 150 -13.45 -2.69 -37.88
CA GLY A 150 -12.88 -3.93 -38.45
C GLY A 150 -11.34 -3.99 -38.49
N ASN A 151 -10.65 -2.98 -37.97
CA ASN A 151 -9.20 -2.84 -38.08
C ASN A 151 -8.39 -3.63 -37.01
N ASN A 152 -9.04 -4.23 -36.02
CA ASN A 152 -8.37 -4.98 -34.96
C ASN A 152 -9.21 -6.20 -34.55
N LYS A 153 -8.68 -7.40 -34.78
CA LYS A 153 -9.39 -8.68 -34.51
C LYS A 153 -9.59 -8.94 -33.00
N GLY A 154 -8.71 -8.44 -32.15
CA GLY A 154 -8.79 -8.58 -30.67
C GLY A 154 -9.66 -7.52 -29.99
N ALA A 155 -9.93 -6.38 -30.68
CA ALA A 155 -10.59 -5.22 -30.04
C ALA A 155 -11.99 -5.53 -29.50
N ALA A 156 -12.73 -6.44 -30.09
CA ALA A 156 -14.05 -6.82 -29.61
C ALA A 156 -13.97 -7.63 -28.30
N ALA A 157 -13.03 -8.56 -28.22
CA ALA A 157 -12.79 -9.36 -27.01
C ALA A 157 -12.26 -8.46 -25.87
N GLU A 158 -11.28 -7.59 -26.17
CA GLU A 158 -10.75 -6.62 -25.19
C GLU A 158 -11.86 -5.69 -24.69
N ALA A 159 -12.71 -5.14 -25.57
CA ALA A 159 -13.82 -4.30 -25.15
C ALA A 159 -14.82 -5.04 -24.25
N ALA A 160 -15.06 -6.32 -24.48
CA ALA A 160 -16.02 -7.11 -23.73
C ALA A 160 -15.55 -7.33 -22.28
N TRP A 161 -14.32 -7.78 -22.07
CA TRP A 161 -13.83 -7.99 -20.71
C TRP A 161 -13.56 -6.66 -19.96
N LEU A 162 -13.15 -5.59 -20.64
CA LEU A 162 -13.05 -4.26 -20.04
C LEU A 162 -14.41 -3.73 -19.56
N GLN A 163 -15.52 -4.04 -20.25
CA GLN A 163 -16.86 -3.72 -19.78
C GLN A 163 -17.23 -4.49 -18.52
N GLN A 164 -16.82 -5.75 -18.42
CA GLN A 164 -17.03 -6.55 -17.21
C GLN A 164 -16.22 -5.98 -16.03
N LEU A 165 -14.96 -5.61 -16.26
CA LEU A 165 -14.13 -4.95 -15.27
C LEU A 165 -14.72 -3.59 -14.84
N ALA A 166 -15.22 -2.79 -15.80
CA ALA A 166 -15.90 -1.53 -15.47
C ALA A 166 -17.11 -1.75 -14.55
N ALA A 167 -17.96 -2.73 -14.86
CA ALA A 167 -19.12 -3.08 -14.03
C ALA A 167 -18.70 -3.59 -12.63
N HIS A 168 -17.58 -4.32 -12.53
CA HIS A 168 -17.01 -4.74 -11.26
C HIS A 168 -16.58 -3.53 -10.42
N LEU A 169 -15.84 -2.59 -11.00
CA LEU A 169 -15.41 -1.35 -10.34
C LEU A 169 -16.60 -0.47 -9.95
N GLU A 170 -17.63 -0.36 -10.80
CA GLU A 170 -18.88 0.36 -10.51
C GLU A 170 -19.65 -0.25 -9.31
N SER A 171 -19.45 -1.54 -9.04
CA SER A 171 -20.01 -2.18 -7.84
C SER A 171 -19.26 -1.85 -6.55
N GLY A 172 -18.21 -1.01 -6.61
CA GLY A 172 -17.39 -0.62 -5.48
C GLY A 172 -16.30 -1.63 -5.11
N LYS A 173 -15.99 -2.58 -6.00
CA LYS A 173 -14.96 -3.59 -5.75
C LYS A 173 -13.65 -3.22 -6.44
N PRO A 174 -12.49 -3.36 -5.77
CA PRO A 174 -11.19 -3.04 -6.36
C PRO A 174 -10.82 -4.02 -7.48
N ALA A 175 -10.01 -3.57 -8.44
CA ALA A 175 -9.59 -4.39 -9.56
C ALA A 175 -8.84 -5.67 -9.13
N ARG A 176 -8.12 -5.66 -7.98
CA ARG A 176 -7.44 -6.85 -7.43
C ARG A 176 -8.37 -8.01 -7.11
N SER A 177 -9.68 -7.75 -6.92
CA SER A 177 -10.69 -8.78 -6.66
C SER A 177 -11.44 -9.25 -7.93
N PHE A 178 -11.06 -8.74 -9.10
CA PHE A 178 -11.60 -9.21 -10.37
C PHE A 178 -10.86 -10.48 -10.83
N ASP A 179 -11.61 -11.45 -11.37
CA ASP A 179 -11.06 -12.72 -11.85
C ASP A 179 -10.43 -12.52 -13.24
N PHE A 180 -9.13 -12.20 -13.26
CA PHE A 180 -8.36 -12.07 -14.48
C PHE A 180 -7.85 -13.45 -14.93
N ASP A 181 -7.85 -13.71 -16.24
CA ASP A 181 -7.20 -14.90 -16.77
C ASP A 181 -5.68 -14.72 -16.77
N GLU A 182 -5.00 -15.39 -15.85
CA GLU A 182 -3.54 -15.33 -15.71
C GLU A 182 -2.81 -15.96 -16.93
N ASN A 183 -3.49 -16.79 -17.71
CA ASN A 183 -2.94 -17.45 -18.89
C ASN A 183 -3.17 -16.65 -20.19
N ASP A 184 -4.02 -15.62 -20.16
CA ASP A 184 -4.25 -14.72 -21.29
C ASP A 184 -3.17 -13.63 -21.33
N ALA A 185 -2.13 -13.87 -22.13
CA ALA A 185 -1.00 -12.95 -22.29
C ALA A 185 -1.41 -11.56 -22.84
N GLU A 186 -2.46 -11.49 -23.66
CA GLU A 186 -2.98 -10.22 -24.20
C GLU A 186 -3.66 -9.45 -23.07
N GLN A 187 -4.49 -10.10 -22.26
CA GLN A 187 -5.13 -9.48 -21.09
C GLN A 187 -4.10 -8.99 -20.07
N GLN A 188 -3.10 -9.81 -19.75
CA GLN A 188 -2.01 -9.42 -18.82
C GLN A 188 -1.23 -8.20 -19.32
N THR A 189 -0.93 -8.14 -20.62
CA THR A 189 -0.28 -6.98 -21.25
C THR A 189 -1.13 -5.72 -21.09
N VAL A 190 -2.42 -5.81 -21.38
CA VAL A 190 -3.36 -4.68 -21.26
C VAL A 190 -3.47 -4.20 -19.82
N LEU A 191 -3.53 -5.11 -18.84
CA LEU A 191 -3.55 -4.77 -17.42
C LEU A 191 -2.30 -4.00 -16.99
N HIS A 192 -1.14 -4.48 -17.41
CA HIS A 192 0.13 -3.82 -17.12
C HIS A 192 0.18 -2.41 -17.73
N GLU A 193 -0.25 -2.24 -18.98
CA GLU A 193 -0.31 -0.94 -19.67
C GLU A 193 -1.27 0.05 -19.00
N MET A 194 -2.38 -0.43 -18.45
CA MET A 194 -3.35 0.44 -17.77
C MET A 194 -2.84 0.96 -16.42
N GLY A 195 -1.98 0.21 -15.75
CA GLY A 195 -1.41 0.58 -14.46
C GLY A 195 -2.48 0.89 -13.41
N LEU A 196 -3.47 -0.02 -13.27
CA LEU A 196 -4.61 0.16 -12.37
C LEU A 196 -4.13 0.23 -10.92
N LEU A 197 -4.63 1.24 -10.20
CA LEU A 197 -4.24 1.52 -8.82
C LEU A 197 -4.82 0.49 -7.85
N SER A 198 -6.10 0.17 -8.01
CA SER A 198 -6.80 -0.80 -7.17
C SER A 198 -6.50 -2.26 -7.53
N ALA A 199 -5.69 -2.51 -8.57
CA ALA A 199 -5.15 -3.83 -8.90
C ALA A 199 -3.88 -4.16 -8.11
N LYS A 200 -3.22 -3.16 -7.52
CA LYS A 200 -1.95 -3.35 -6.82
C LYS A 200 -2.12 -4.18 -5.54
N PRO A 201 -1.12 -5.04 -5.20
CA PRO A 201 -1.10 -5.72 -3.91
C PRO A 201 -1.14 -4.72 -2.75
N VAL A 202 -1.89 -5.05 -1.70
CA VAL A 202 -2.04 -4.21 -0.49
C VAL A 202 -1.54 -4.98 0.72
N LEU A 203 -0.77 -4.28 1.57
CA LEU A 203 -0.43 -4.67 2.94
C LEU A 203 -1.08 -3.68 3.90
N TYR A 204 -1.97 -4.13 4.76
CA TYR A 204 -2.55 -3.30 5.81
C TYR A 204 -1.61 -3.24 7.01
N ALA A 205 -1.03 -2.06 7.28
CA ALA A 205 -0.25 -1.80 8.49
C ALA A 205 -1.20 -1.23 9.57
N CYS A 206 -1.67 -2.11 10.47
CA CYS A 206 -2.56 -1.75 11.58
C CYS A 206 -1.75 -1.01 12.64
N ASN A 207 -1.78 0.33 12.63
CA ASN A 207 -1.07 1.12 13.64
C ASN A 207 -1.86 1.07 14.95
N VAL A 208 -1.29 0.39 15.95
CA VAL A 208 -1.86 0.18 17.30
C VAL A 208 -1.20 1.10 18.32
N GLY A 209 -1.80 1.23 19.51
CA GLY A 209 -1.22 1.96 20.65
C GLY A 209 -0.08 1.18 21.33
N GLU A 210 0.71 1.88 22.15
CA GLU A 210 1.76 1.23 22.96
C GLU A 210 1.15 0.28 24.00
N ASP A 211 -0.01 0.62 24.56
CA ASP A 211 -0.72 -0.21 25.52
C ASP A 211 -1.17 -1.54 24.90
N ASP A 212 -1.57 -1.54 23.62
CA ASP A 212 -1.96 -2.75 22.90
C ASP A 212 -0.80 -3.76 22.77
N LEU A 213 0.46 -3.28 22.71
CA LEU A 213 1.62 -4.18 22.66
C LEU A 213 1.84 -4.88 24.02
N MET A 214 1.58 -4.18 25.14
CA MET A 214 1.75 -4.73 26.48
C MET A 214 0.57 -5.61 26.92
N GLU A 215 -0.64 -5.28 26.51
CA GLU A 215 -1.87 -6.01 26.85
C GLU A 215 -2.16 -7.20 25.93
N GLY A 216 -1.46 -7.28 24.79
CA GLY A 216 -1.63 -8.27 23.73
C GLY A 216 -2.50 -7.75 22.60
N ILE A 217 -1.96 -7.82 21.39
CA ILE A 217 -2.60 -7.34 20.14
C ILE A 217 -3.95 -8.01 19.90
N GLU A 218 -4.13 -9.24 20.39
CA GLU A 218 -5.39 -10.00 20.30
C GLU A 218 -6.55 -9.33 21.06
N ASN A 219 -6.26 -8.45 22.02
CA ASN A 219 -7.26 -7.70 22.77
C ASN A 219 -7.67 -6.40 22.07
N ASN A 220 -6.94 -5.96 21.05
CA ASN A 220 -7.29 -4.79 20.28
C ASN A 220 -8.58 -4.99 19.50
N LYS A 221 -9.54 -4.07 19.65
CA LYS A 221 -10.88 -4.16 19.05
C LYS A 221 -10.93 -3.89 17.54
N TYR A 222 -9.90 -3.25 16.98
CA TYR A 222 -9.84 -2.82 15.58
C TYR A 222 -9.08 -3.78 14.68
N VAL A 223 -7.99 -4.38 15.15
CA VAL A 223 -7.15 -5.29 14.37
C VAL A 223 -7.92 -6.47 13.80
N PRO A 224 -8.84 -7.13 14.53
CA PRO A 224 -9.66 -8.21 13.97
C PRO A 224 -10.55 -7.79 12.80
N LEU A 225 -11.02 -6.53 12.77
CA LEU A 225 -11.83 -6.00 11.67
C LEU A 225 -10.98 -5.88 10.39
N VAL A 226 -9.78 -5.32 10.51
CA VAL A 226 -8.83 -5.20 9.39
C VAL A 226 -8.35 -6.57 8.93
N ALA A 227 -8.12 -7.51 9.85
CA ALA A 227 -7.75 -8.88 9.52
C ALA A 227 -8.83 -9.60 8.72
N ALA A 228 -10.12 -9.41 9.06
CA ALA A 228 -11.24 -9.95 8.32
C ALA A 228 -11.30 -9.36 6.89
N ARG A 229 -11.15 -8.04 6.76
CA ARG A 229 -11.09 -7.35 5.46
C ARG A 229 -9.92 -7.84 4.60
N ALA A 230 -8.72 -7.94 5.18
CA ALA A 230 -7.54 -8.46 4.48
C ALA A 230 -7.77 -9.89 3.96
N LYS A 231 -8.42 -10.74 4.74
CA LYS A 231 -8.75 -12.11 4.33
C LYS A 231 -9.74 -12.15 3.17
N GLU A 232 -10.75 -11.27 3.15
CA GLU A 232 -11.72 -11.17 2.07
C GLU A 232 -11.09 -10.77 0.74
N GLU A 233 -10.01 -9.98 0.78
CA GLU A 233 -9.31 -9.45 -0.39
C GLU A 233 -8.04 -10.23 -0.77
N ASP A 234 -7.76 -11.35 -0.11
CA ASP A 234 -6.49 -12.09 -0.21
C ASP A 234 -5.26 -11.19 0.03
N ALA A 235 -5.43 -10.15 0.84
CA ALA A 235 -4.40 -9.22 1.27
C ALA A 235 -3.75 -9.68 2.58
N ARG A 236 -2.64 -9.04 2.94
CA ARG A 236 -1.96 -9.29 4.22
C ARG A 236 -2.16 -8.11 5.15
N TYR A 237 -2.04 -8.37 6.45
CA TYR A 237 -2.02 -7.33 7.47
C TYR A 237 -0.88 -7.59 8.46
N ILE A 238 -0.41 -6.53 9.10
CA ILE A 238 0.57 -6.57 10.17
C ILE A 238 0.20 -5.51 11.22
N PRO A 239 0.02 -5.90 12.49
CA PRO A 239 -0.05 -4.95 13.59
C PRO A 239 1.34 -4.35 13.84
N ILE A 240 1.40 -3.04 14.05
CA ILE A 240 2.64 -2.31 14.32
C ILE A 240 2.33 -1.07 15.15
N CYS A 241 3.17 -0.75 16.12
CA CYS A 241 3.12 0.54 16.79
C CYS A 241 4.17 1.47 16.18
N ALA A 242 3.72 2.41 15.33
CA ALA A 242 4.62 3.32 14.63
C ALA A 242 5.46 4.18 15.58
N LYS A 243 4.92 4.53 16.74
CA LYS A 243 5.62 5.31 17.77
C LYS A 243 6.75 4.49 18.40
N THR A 244 6.47 3.26 18.82
CA THR A 244 7.49 2.36 19.39
C THR A 244 8.60 2.09 18.37
N GLU A 245 8.25 1.86 17.10
CA GLU A 245 9.25 1.65 16.03
C GLU A 245 10.14 2.89 15.80
N GLU A 246 9.56 4.10 15.90
CA GLU A 246 10.32 5.35 15.80
C GLU A 246 11.26 5.52 17.01
N ASP A 247 10.78 5.25 18.22
CA ASP A 247 11.55 5.39 19.46
C ASP A 247 12.77 4.45 19.51
N ILE A 248 12.64 3.24 18.97
CA ILE A 248 13.74 2.26 18.90
C ILE A 248 14.54 2.31 17.58
N ALA A 249 14.23 3.23 16.68
CA ALA A 249 14.85 3.28 15.35
C ALA A 249 16.38 3.33 15.42
N ASP A 250 16.93 4.12 16.34
CA ASP A 250 18.36 4.34 16.52
C ASP A 250 19.05 3.33 17.47
N TYR A 251 18.30 2.37 18.04
CA TYR A 251 18.85 1.35 18.91
C TYR A 251 19.71 0.33 18.14
N SER A 252 20.77 -0.17 18.78
CA SER A 252 21.52 -1.32 18.27
C SER A 252 20.62 -2.58 18.21
N PRO A 253 20.97 -3.61 17.42
CA PRO A 253 20.19 -4.84 17.36
C PRO A 253 20.00 -5.52 18.71
N GLU A 254 21.01 -5.42 19.60
CA GLU A 254 20.99 -5.97 20.95
C GLU A 254 20.01 -5.18 21.84
N GLU A 255 20.04 -3.85 21.77
CA GLU A 255 19.15 -2.97 22.53
C GLU A 255 17.70 -3.13 22.07
N LYS A 256 17.46 -3.22 20.74
CA LYS A 256 16.11 -3.51 20.20
C LYS A 256 15.57 -4.83 20.74
N LYS A 257 16.40 -5.87 20.73
CA LYS A 257 15.98 -7.18 21.22
C LYS A 257 15.68 -7.17 22.72
N ALA A 258 16.48 -6.45 23.52
CA ALA A 258 16.24 -6.30 24.96
C ALA A 258 14.94 -5.54 25.22
N PHE A 259 14.74 -4.41 24.54
CA PHE A 259 13.54 -3.58 24.66
C PHE A 259 12.27 -4.37 24.28
N LEU A 260 12.28 -5.05 23.13
CA LEU A 260 11.13 -5.84 22.67
C LEU A 260 10.84 -7.04 23.63
N ALA A 261 11.85 -7.59 24.28
CA ALA A 261 11.65 -8.66 25.26
C ALA A 261 11.05 -8.16 26.59
N GLU A 262 11.17 -6.87 26.91
CA GLU A 262 10.53 -6.25 28.06
C GLU A 262 9.06 -5.85 27.75
N MET A 263 8.74 -5.59 26.50
CA MET A 263 7.40 -5.22 26.06
C MET A 263 6.45 -6.43 25.91
N GLY A 264 6.99 -7.67 25.75
CA GLY A 264 6.20 -8.91 25.70
C GLY A 264 6.56 -9.79 24.50
#